data_116b0be8c5a82b750d2113073273e6c2
#
_entry.id   116b0be8c5a82b750d2113073273e6c2
#
_cell.length_a   1.000
_cell.length_b   1.000
_cell.length_c   1.000
_cell.angle_alpha   90.00
_cell.angle_beta   90.00
_cell.angle_gamma   90.00
#
_symmetry.space_group_name_H-M   'P 1'
#
loop_
_entity.id
_entity.type
_entity.pdbx_description
1 polymer ?
#
loop_
_entity_poly.entity_id
_entity_poly.type
_entity_poly.pdbx_seq_one_letter_code
_entity_poly.pdbx_strand_id
1 'polypeptide(L)'
;MNAPLNASSQDAVSRAALQARVVQALAQHLPAHALLYQSEDTTPYECDGLTAYRQRPLVVALPETEAQVQAVLRSCHTLGVPVVARGAGTGLSGGAMPHTQGVTLSLAKFNKILKMDVHSRTAVVQCGVRNLAISEAAAPLGLYYAPDPSSQIACTIGGNVAENSGGVHCLKYGLTLHNVLKV
;
A
#
# COMPACT_ATOMS: atom_id res chain seq x y z
N MET A 1 -37.24 27.84 12.64
CA MET A 1 -36.22 28.40 11.73
C MET A 1 -34.95 27.57 11.88
N ASN A 2 -34.64 26.68 10.92
CA ASN A 2 -33.40 25.93 10.94
C ASN A 2 -32.30 26.86 10.40
N ALA A 3 -31.30 27.15 11.23
CA ALA A 3 -30.12 27.86 10.77
C ALA A 3 -29.44 27.03 9.67
N PRO A 4 -28.92 27.63 8.58
CA PRO A 4 -28.19 26.91 7.57
C PRO A 4 -26.95 26.30 8.22
N LEU A 5 -26.74 24.97 8.00
CA LEU A 5 -25.52 24.28 8.41
C LEU A 5 -24.33 25.00 7.77
N ASN A 6 -23.30 25.30 8.57
CA ASN A 6 -22.06 25.89 8.05
C ASN A 6 -21.45 24.97 6.99
N ALA A 7 -20.75 25.53 5.99
CA ALA A 7 -20.12 24.78 4.91
C ALA A 7 -19.29 23.56 5.42
N SER A 8 -18.57 23.74 6.52
CA SER A 8 -17.80 22.66 7.18
C SER A 8 -18.69 21.50 7.70
N SER A 9 -19.90 21.77 8.13
CA SER A 9 -20.83 20.72 8.57
C SER A 9 -21.49 19.98 7.41
N GLN A 10 -21.74 20.68 6.30
CA GLN A 10 -22.25 20.07 5.06
C GLN A 10 -21.19 19.15 4.43
N ASP A 11 -19.94 19.57 4.42
CA ASP A 11 -18.81 18.77 3.93
C ASP A 11 -18.59 17.51 4.78
N ALA A 12 -18.72 17.61 6.11
CA ALA A 12 -18.62 16.47 7.01
C ALA A 12 -19.76 15.47 6.79
N VAL A 13 -20.99 15.91 6.63
CA VAL A 13 -22.14 15.05 6.32
C VAL A 13 -21.97 14.36 4.97
N SER A 14 -21.52 15.09 3.95
CA SER A 14 -21.23 14.55 2.62
C SER A 14 -20.13 13.48 2.68
N ARG A 15 -19.06 13.72 3.44
CA ARG A 15 -17.96 12.78 3.63
C ARG A 15 -18.42 11.50 4.35
N ALA A 16 -19.23 11.61 5.40
CA ALA A 16 -19.78 10.47 6.12
C ALA A 16 -20.70 9.62 5.23
N ALA A 17 -21.54 10.25 4.43
CA ALA A 17 -22.41 9.57 3.47
C ALA A 17 -21.59 8.81 2.39
N LEU A 18 -20.54 9.45 1.86
CA LEU A 18 -19.63 8.78 0.92
C LEU A 18 -18.91 7.59 1.56
N GLN A 19 -18.41 7.75 2.79
CA GLN A 19 -17.76 6.67 3.54
C GLN A 19 -18.70 5.47 3.70
N ALA A 20 -19.94 5.70 4.13
CA ALA A 20 -20.93 4.64 4.31
C ALA A 20 -21.18 3.86 3.01
N ARG A 21 -21.32 4.57 1.87
CA ARG A 21 -21.49 3.96 0.55
C ARG A 21 -20.28 3.11 0.16
N VAL A 22 -19.06 3.61 0.37
CA VAL A 22 -17.82 2.90 0.06
C VAL A 22 -17.69 1.65 0.93
N VAL A 23 -17.90 1.77 2.25
CA VAL A 23 -17.86 0.64 3.19
C VAL A 23 -18.87 -0.43 2.80
N GLN A 24 -20.12 -0.03 2.50
CA GLN A 24 -21.17 -0.96 2.07
C GLN A 24 -20.78 -1.72 0.78
N ALA A 25 -20.21 -1.03 -0.20
CA ALA A 25 -19.78 -1.68 -1.44
C ALA A 25 -18.61 -2.65 -1.24
N LEU A 26 -17.61 -2.24 -0.44
CA LEU A 26 -16.42 -3.06 -0.20
C LEU A 26 -16.70 -4.24 0.74
N ALA A 27 -17.65 -4.10 1.67
CA ALA A 27 -18.05 -5.18 2.59
C ALA A 27 -18.68 -6.40 1.88
N GLN A 28 -19.07 -6.26 0.62
CA GLN A 28 -19.52 -7.39 -0.22
C GLN A 28 -18.37 -8.30 -0.66
N HIS A 29 -17.12 -7.81 -0.57
CA HIS A 29 -15.94 -8.48 -1.11
C HIS A 29 -14.85 -8.70 -0.06
N LEU A 30 -14.84 -7.92 1.00
CA LEU A 30 -13.84 -7.95 2.06
C LEU A 30 -14.50 -8.26 3.41
N PRO A 31 -13.84 -9.05 4.26
CA PRO A 31 -14.30 -9.26 5.63
C PRO A 31 -14.18 -7.96 6.46
N ALA A 32 -14.97 -7.84 7.51
CA ALA A 32 -15.04 -6.63 8.32
C ALA A 32 -13.66 -6.16 8.85
N HIS A 33 -12.81 -7.09 9.27
CA HIS A 33 -11.46 -6.78 9.78
C HIS A 33 -10.50 -6.24 8.71
N ALA A 34 -10.83 -6.40 7.43
CA ALA A 34 -10.05 -5.88 6.30
C ALA A 34 -10.52 -4.49 5.83
N LEU A 35 -11.50 -3.90 6.51
CA LEU A 35 -12.04 -2.56 6.22
C LEU A 35 -11.87 -1.67 7.45
N LEU A 36 -10.92 -0.72 7.36
CA LEU A 36 -10.64 0.22 8.43
C LEU A 36 -11.22 1.59 8.03
N TYR A 37 -12.14 2.11 8.82
CA TYR A 37 -12.81 3.38 8.53
C TYR A 37 -13.11 4.21 9.78
N GLN A 38 -12.82 3.70 10.96
CA GLN A 38 -12.86 4.48 12.18
C GLN A 38 -11.65 5.41 12.25
N SER A 39 -11.78 6.49 13.00
CA SER A 39 -10.74 7.52 13.14
C SER A 39 -9.42 6.93 13.61
N GLU A 40 -9.48 6.09 14.63
CA GLU A 40 -8.34 5.45 15.27
C GLU A 40 -7.60 4.50 14.30
N ASP A 41 -8.36 3.74 13.54
CA ASP A 41 -7.83 2.73 12.60
C ASP A 41 -7.17 3.38 11.38
N THR A 42 -7.65 4.54 10.92
CA THR A 42 -7.15 5.23 9.74
C THR A 42 -5.98 6.17 10.03
N THR A 43 -5.76 6.55 11.29
CA THR A 43 -4.66 7.45 11.70
C THR A 43 -3.27 6.93 11.29
N PRO A 44 -2.92 5.63 11.41
CA PRO A 44 -1.61 5.13 10.96
C PRO A 44 -1.34 5.27 9.46
N TYR A 45 -2.37 5.58 8.69
CA TYR A 45 -2.30 5.70 7.23
C TYR A 45 -2.35 7.16 6.75
N GLU A 46 -2.35 8.14 7.63
CA GLU A 46 -2.54 9.56 7.29
C GLU A 46 -1.36 10.22 6.58
N CYS A 47 -0.19 9.59 6.59
CA CYS A 47 1.01 10.08 5.90
C CYS A 47 1.85 8.91 5.37
N ASP A 48 2.84 9.22 4.55
CA ASP A 48 3.96 8.34 4.22
C ASP A 48 5.19 8.69 5.07
N GLY A 49 6.40 8.30 4.65
CA GLY A 49 7.64 8.65 5.33
C GLY A 49 7.94 10.16 5.34
N LEU A 50 7.34 10.93 4.42
CA LEU A 50 7.34 12.38 4.44
C LEU A 50 6.23 12.88 5.39
N THR A 51 6.52 12.94 6.66
CA THR A 51 5.55 13.25 7.73
C THR A 51 5.07 14.71 7.75
N ALA A 52 5.57 15.56 6.85
CA ALA A 52 5.22 16.99 6.76
C ALA A 52 3.76 17.21 6.31
N TYR A 53 3.20 16.28 5.57
CA TYR A 53 1.82 16.35 5.08
C TYR A 53 1.01 15.19 5.65
N ARG A 54 -0.22 15.49 6.06
CA ARG A 54 -1.13 14.49 6.63
C ARG A 54 -2.52 14.66 6.03
N GLN A 55 -3.06 13.54 5.53
CA GLN A 55 -4.43 13.46 5.05
C GLN A 55 -5.01 12.12 5.48
N ARG A 56 -6.16 12.12 6.11
CA ARG A 56 -6.80 10.88 6.54
C ARG A 56 -7.60 10.27 5.41
N PRO A 57 -7.39 9.00 5.04
CA PRO A 57 -8.21 8.34 4.01
C PRO A 57 -9.66 8.20 4.45
N LEU A 58 -10.54 8.00 3.48
CA LEU A 58 -11.93 7.69 3.75
C LEU A 58 -12.08 6.28 4.35
N VAL A 59 -11.40 5.31 3.72
CA VAL A 59 -11.36 3.90 4.10
C VAL A 59 -9.98 3.36 3.78
N VAL A 60 -9.48 2.44 4.60
CA VAL A 60 -8.33 1.58 4.27
C VAL A 60 -8.84 0.18 4.00
N ALA A 61 -8.50 -0.36 2.84
CA ALA A 61 -8.80 -1.73 2.44
C ALA A 61 -7.54 -2.60 2.53
N LEU A 62 -7.65 -3.76 3.17
CA LEU A 62 -6.58 -4.73 3.42
C LEU A 62 -6.87 -6.08 2.74
N PRO A 63 -6.90 -6.15 1.39
CA PRO A 63 -7.18 -7.39 0.68
C PRO A 63 -6.09 -8.44 0.91
N GLU A 64 -6.47 -9.71 0.88
CA GLU A 64 -5.59 -10.86 1.02
C GLU A 64 -5.44 -11.66 -0.28
N THR A 65 -6.28 -11.38 -1.27
CA THR A 65 -6.28 -12.06 -2.58
C THR A 65 -6.36 -11.07 -3.73
N GLU A 66 -5.84 -11.46 -4.90
CA GLU A 66 -5.95 -10.66 -6.12
C GLU A 66 -7.39 -10.39 -6.53
N ALA A 67 -8.29 -11.36 -6.32
CA ALA A 67 -9.72 -11.18 -6.59
C ALA A 67 -10.31 -10.06 -5.72
N GLN A 68 -9.90 -9.96 -4.45
CA GLN A 68 -10.31 -8.86 -3.57
C GLN A 68 -9.74 -7.52 -4.02
N VAL A 69 -8.48 -7.47 -4.46
CA VAL A 69 -7.88 -6.24 -5.04
C VAL A 69 -8.69 -5.78 -6.25
N GLN A 70 -8.98 -6.69 -7.18
CA GLN A 70 -9.81 -6.39 -8.35
C GLN A 70 -11.20 -5.88 -7.98
N ALA A 71 -11.84 -6.50 -6.97
CA ALA A 71 -13.15 -6.09 -6.50
C ALA A 71 -13.12 -4.68 -5.89
N VAL A 72 -12.11 -4.36 -5.07
CA VAL A 72 -11.91 -3.01 -4.52
C VAL A 72 -11.77 -1.99 -5.64
N LEU A 73 -10.90 -2.25 -6.62
CA LEU A 73 -10.66 -1.33 -7.74
C LEU A 73 -11.93 -1.10 -8.57
N ARG A 74 -12.69 -2.17 -8.88
CA ARG A 74 -13.95 -2.06 -9.62
C ARG A 74 -15.01 -1.26 -8.84
N SER A 75 -15.17 -1.55 -7.56
CA SER A 75 -16.12 -0.83 -6.69
C SER A 75 -15.79 0.65 -6.60
N CYS A 76 -14.52 0.99 -6.38
CA CYS A 76 -14.07 2.38 -6.33
C CYS A 76 -14.25 3.09 -7.67
N HIS A 77 -13.93 2.41 -8.78
CA HIS A 77 -14.18 2.95 -10.13
C HIS A 77 -15.65 3.26 -10.37
N THR A 78 -16.54 2.31 -10.04
CA THR A 78 -18.00 2.51 -10.19
C THR A 78 -18.53 3.66 -9.34
N LEU A 79 -17.97 3.86 -8.15
CA LEU A 79 -18.35 4.93 -7.23
C LEU A 79 -17.68 6.28 -7.55
N GLY A 80 -16.72 6.33 -8.48
CA GLY A 80 -15.92 7.53 -8.76
C GLY A 80 -14.99 7.91 -7.60
N VAL A 81 -14.53 6.93 -6.81
CA VAL A 81 -13.72 7.15 -5.61
C VAL A 81 -12.24 6.87 -5.94
N PRO A 82 -11.33 7.82 -5.67
CA PRO A 82 -9.90 7.62 -5.92
C PRO A 82 -9.31 6.52 -5.03
N VAL A 83 -8.33 5.79 -5.57
CA VAL A 83 -7.59 4.74 -4.85
C VAL A 83 -6.11 5.11 -4.81
N VAL A 84 -5.52 5.00 -3.62
CA VAL A 84 -4.08 5.14 -3.43
C VAL A 84 -3.53 3.81 -2.94
N ALA A 85 -2.67 3.18 -3.75
CA ALA A 85 -1.98 1.96 -3.35
C ALA A 85 -0.91 2.27 -2.30
N ARG A 86 -0.78 1.39 -1.29
CA ARG A 86 0.20 1.55 -0.21
C ARG A 86 0.91 0.22 0.09
N GLY A 87 2.23 0.26 0.08
CA GLY A 87 3.09 -0.74 0.70
C GLY A 87 3.30 -0.44 2.20
N ALA A 88 4.53 -0.27 2.63
CA ALA A 88 4.85 0.11 4.01
C ALA A 88 4.71 1.62 4.29
N GLY A 89 4.59 2.46 3.26
CA GLY A 89 4.53 3.91 3.42
C GLY A 89 5.84 4.56 3.83
N THR A 90 6.98 3.95 3.49
CA THR A 90 8.33 4.45 3.82
C THR A 90 8.85 5.48 2.80
N GLY A 91 8.18 5.67 1.68
CA GLY A 91 8.54 6.64 0.64
C GLY A 91 8.47 8.09 1.14
N LEU A 92 9.27 8.96 0.52
CA LEU A 92 9.37 10.38 0.88
C LEU A 92 8.80 11.32 -0.19
N SER A 93 8.19 10.75 -1.24
CA SER A 93 7.76 11.49 -2.44
C SER A 93 6.25 11.73 -2.50
N GLY A 94 5.52 11.35 -1.46
CA GLY A 94 4.06 11.51 -1.42
C GLY A 94 3.28 10.42 -2.17
N GLY A 95 3.96 9.39 -2.74
CA GLY A 95 3.30 8.35 -3.53
C GLY A 95 2.29 7.49 -2.76
N ALA A 96 2.46 7.38 -1.44
CA ALA A 96 1.52 6.67 -0.56
C ALA A 96 0.64 7.61 0.27
N MET A 97 0.64 8.91 -0.02
CA MET A 97 -0.24 9.88 0.63
C MET A 97 -1.71 9.56 0.31
N PRO A 98 -2.56 9.40 1.32
CA PRO A 98 -3.96 9.09 1.07
C PRO A 98 -4.71 10.29 0.48
N HIS A 99 -5.82 9.99 -0.17
CA HIS A 99 -6.78 11.01 -0.59
C HIS A 99 -7.92 11.08 0.42
N THR A 100 -8.34 12.30 0.83
CA THR A 100 -9.37 12.51 1.88
C THR A 100 -10.74 11.92 1.54
N GLN A 101 -11.06 11.80 0.25
CA GLN A 101 -12.28 11.18 -0.27
C GLN A 101 -11.98 9.84 -0.96
N GLY A 102 -10.82 9.22 -0.66
CA GLY A 102 -10.34 8.03 -1.34
C GLY A 102 -10.16 6.82 -0.43
N VAL A 103 -9.91 5.70 -1.08
CA VAL A 103 -9.56 4.44 -0.44
C VAL A 103 -8.05 4.26 -0.49
N THR A 104 -7.43 4.01 0.66
CA THR A 104 -6.05 3.49 0.71
C THR A 104 -6.10 1.98 0.56
N LEU A 105 -5.52 1.47 -0.52
CA LEU A 105 -5.40 0.05 -0.81
C LEU A 105 -4.06 -0.45 -0.28
N SER A 106 -4.05 -1.03 0.91
CA SER A 106 -2.84 -1.58 1.51
C SER A 106 -2.59 -3.01 1.06
N LEU A 107 -1.41 -3.25 0.50
CA LEU A 107 -0.98 -4.57 0.02
C LEU A 107 -0.11 -5.33 1.03
N ALA A 108 -0.15 -4.93 2.30
CA ALA A 108 0.67 -5.51 3.38
C ALA A 108 0.41 -7.02 3.60
N LYS A 109 -0.76 -7.53 3.23
CA LYS A 109 -1.13 -8.95 3.34
C LYS A 109 -0.51 -9.83 2.24
N PHE A 110 0.00 -9.24 1.17
CA PHE A 110 0.69 -9.94 0.08
C PHE A 110 2.17 -10.15 0.43
N ASN A 111 2.47 -10.90 1.48
CA ASN A 111 3.79 -10.99 2.10
C ASN A 111 4.48 -12.35 1.96
N LYS A 112 4.08 -13.17 0.97
CA LYS A 112 4.63 -14.50 0.77
C LYS A 112 5.79 -14.49 -0.23
N ILE A 113 6.90 -15.17 0.11
CA ILE A 113 7.92 -15.61 -0.83
C ILE A 113 7.43 -16.91 -1.44
N LEU A 114 7.12 -16.89 -2.73
CA LEU A 114 6.46 -18.00 -3.43
C LEU A 114 7.45 -19.05 -3.92
N LYS A 115 8.63 -18.61 -4.38
CA LYS A 115 9.67 -19.48 -4.91
C LYS A 115 11.04 -18.82 -4.78
N MET A 116 12.06 -19.63 -4.44
CA MET A 116 13.47 -19.29 -4.57
C MET A 116 14.11 -20.28 -5.54
N ASP A 117 14.86 -19.79 -6.52
CA ASP A 117 15.56 -20.60 -7.49
C ASP A 117 17.05 -20.25 -7.45
N VAL A 118 17.85 -21.18 -6.90
CA VAL A 118 19.29 -20.99 -6.69
C VAL A 118 20.06 -20.98 -8.02
N HIS A 119 19.63 -21.80 -8.97
CA HIS A 119 20.34 -21.93 -10.26
C HIS A 119 20.17 -20.66 -11.10
N SER A 120 18.94 -20.16 -11.21
CA SER A 120 18.67 -18.90 -11.92
C SER A 120 18.89 -17.65 -11.06
N ARG A 121 19.17 -17.81 -9.75
CA ARG A 121 19.33 -16.73 -8.77
C ARG A 121 18.13 -15.78 -8.77
N THR A 122 16.93 -16.34 -8.78
CA THR A 122 15.69 -15.57 -8.81
C THR A 122 14.80 -15.91 -7.64
N ALA A 123 13.99 -14.93 -7.23
CA ALA A 123 12.92 -15.09 -6.26
C ALA A 123 11.59 -14.64 -6.87
N VAL A 124 10.54 -15.42 -6.65
CA VAL A 124 9.16 -15.00 -6.93
C VAL A 124 8.52 -14.63 -5.61
N VAL A 125 8.11 -13.39 -5.49
CA VAL A 125 7.60 -12.84 -4.23
C VAL A 125 6.34 -12.00 -4.47
N GLN A 126 5.47 -11.94 -3.48
CA GLN A 126 4.34 -11.02 -3.51
C GLN A 126 4.79 -9.59 -3.20
N CYS A 127 4.04 -8.60 -3.67
CA CYS A 127 4.43 -7.19 -3.62
C CYS A 127 4.57 -6.60 -2.20
N GLY A 128 3.94 -7.18 -1.19
CA GLY A 128 4.04 -6.79 0.21
C GLY A 128 5.19 -7.44 0.98
N VAL A 129 6.02 -8.27 0.34
CA VAL A 129 7.22 -8.84 0.99
C VAL A 129 8.21 -7.73 1.31
N ARG A 130 8.74 -7.71 2.54
CA ARG A 130 9.77 -6.74 2.94
C ARG A 130 11.07 -7.01 2.18
N ASN A 131 11.75 -5.94 1.79
CA ASN A 131 13.02 -6.03 1.07
C ASN A 131 14.03 -6.95 1.79
N LEU A 132 14.29 -6.68 3.07
CA LEU A 132 15.25 -7.45 3.86
C LEU A 132 14.84 -8.93 3.98
N ALA A 133 13.55 -9.24 4.06
CA ALA A 133 13.08 -10.62 4.16
C ALA A 133 13.48 -11.49 2.95
N ILE A 134 13.64 -10.88 1.77
CA ILE A 134 14.15 -11.58 0.58
C ILE A 134 15.60 -12.00 0.80
N SER A 135 16.44 -11.10 1.33
CA SER A 135 17.84 -11.41 1.66
C SER A 135 17.95 -12.43 2.80
N GLU A 136 17.13 -12.31 3.84
CA GLU A 136 17.07 -13.27 4.95
C GLU A 136 16.73 -14.68 4.45
N ALA A 137 15.76 -14.80 3.54
CA ALA A 137 15.38 -16.07 2.93
C ALA A 137 16.45 -16.62 1.95
N ALA A 138 17.22 -15.74 1.31
CA ALA A 138 18.27 -16.12 0.37
C ALA A 138 19.61 -16.49 1.05
N ALA A 139 19.86 -15.98 2.25
CA ALA A 139 21.12 -16.15 2.97
C ALA A 139 21.54 -17.64 3.17
N PRO A 140 20.66 -18.57 3.55
CA PRO A 140 21.00 -20.00 3.66
C PRO A 140 21.41 -20.62 2.32
N LEU A 141 21.09 -19.99 1.20
CA LEU A 141 21.43 -20.43 -0.16
C LEU A 141 22.73 -19.77 -0.68
N GLY A 142 23.42 -18.98 0.16
CA GLY A 142 24.61 -18.23 -0.21
C GLY A 142 24.31 -17.03 -1.13
N LEU A 143 23.08 -16.52 -1.13
CA LEU A 143 22.59 -15.42 -1.97
C LEU A 143 22.05 -14.29 -1.11
N TYR A 144 21.86 -13.12 -1.73
CA TYR A 144 21.16 -11.98 -1.14
C TYR A 144 20.52 -11.13 -2.23
N TYR A 145 19.52 -10.35 -1.84
CA TYR A 145 18.88 -9.36 -2.75
C TYR A 145 19.67 -8.06 -2.70
N ALA A 146 20.25 -7.67 -3.83
CA ALA A 146 21.25 -6.60 -3.89
C ALA A 146 20.72 -5.18 -3.63
N PRO A 147 19.53 -4.75 -4.12
CA PRO A 147 19.00 -3.44 -3.77
C PRO A 147 18.70 -3.35 -2.26
N ASP A 148 19.34 -2.40 -1.58
CA ASP A 148 19.33 -2.27 -0.12
C ASP A 148 19.00 -0.84 0.35
N PRO A 149 17.78 -0.34 0.08
CA PRO A 149 17.37 0.96 0.57
C PRO A 149 17.49 1.04 2.09
N SER A 150 17.75 2.24 2.63
CA SER A 150 17.88 2.46 4.08
C SER A 150 16.67 1.98 4.88
N SER A 151 15.50 1.94 4.24
CA SER A 151 14.25 1.43 4.79
C SER A 151 14.03 -0.08 4.59
N GLN A 152 15.04 -0.87 4.15
CA GLN A 152 14.88 -2.29 3.77
C GLN A 152 14.24 -3.17 4.85
N ILE A 153 14.36 -2.81 6.10
CA ILE A 153 13.73 -3.51 7.23
C ILE A 153 12.20 -3.41 7.19
N ALA A 154 11.66 -2.37 6.58
CA ALA A 154 10.23 -2.05 6.56
C ALA A 154 9.64 -1.98 5.16
N CYS A 155 10.35 -1.40 4.17
CA CYS A 155 9.83 -1.19 2.82
C CYS A 155 9.49 -2.52 2.13
N THR A 156 8.48 -2.47 1.25
CA THR A 156 8.00 -3.64 0.53
C THR A 156 8.50 -3.64 -0.91
N ILE A 157 8.66 -4.83 -1.50
CA ILE A 157 9.20 -4.95 -2.86
C ILE A 157 8.32 -4.24 -3.90
N GLY A 158 7.01 -4.26 -3.76
CA GLY A 158 6.11 -3.52 -4.65
C GLY A 158 6.29 -2.00 -4.55
N GLY A 159 6.51 -1.47 -3.34
CA GLY A 159 6.87 -0.07 -3.12
C GLY A 159 8.23 0.27 -3.74
N ASN A 160 9.22 -0.62 -3.58
CA ASN A 160 10.54 -0.44 -4.17
C ASN A 160 10.48 -0.40 -5.71
N VAL A 161 9.64 -1.24 -6.32
CA VAL A 161 9.41 -1.21 -7.78
C VAL A 161 8.77 0.12 -8.20
N ALA A 162 7.74 0.57 -7.48
CA ALA A 162 7.02 1.81 -7.79
C ALA A 162 7.91 3.06 -7.70
N GLU A 163 8.80 3.11 -6.71
CA GLU A 163 9.74 4.22 -6.48
C GLU A 163 11.07 4.04 -7.22
N ASN A 164 11.34 2.87 -7.81
CA ASN A 164 12.65 2.47 -8.30
C ASN A 164 13.75 2.70 -7.26
N SER A 165 13.51 2.25 -6.03
CA SER A 165 14.39 2.53 -4.91
C SER A 165 15.76 1.84 -5.07
N GLY A 166 16.78 2.50 -4.52
CA GLY A 166 18.14 1.99 -4.45
C GLY A 166 18.68 2.11 -3.04
N GLY A 167 19.93 1.73 -2.86
CA GLY A 167 20.62 1.77 -1.58
C GLY A 167 22.12 1.99 -1.77
N VAL A 168 22.89 1.65 -0.74
CA VAL A 168 24.34 1.86 -0.70
C VAL A 168 25.06 1.18 -1.85
N HIS A 169 24.57 0.01 -2.27
CA HIS A 169 25.23 -0.81 -3.30
C HIS A 169 24.67 -0.55 -4.72
N CYS A 170 23.82 0.46 -4.92
CA CYS A 170 23.17 0.71 -6.21
C CYS A 170 24.15 1.07 -7.34
N LEU A 171 25.31 1.65 -7.02
CA LEU A 171 26.33 1.95 -8.03
C LEU A 171 26.87 0.66 -8.68
N LYS A 172 27.00 -0.43 -7.94
CA LYS A 172 27.50 -1.70 -8.44
C LYS A 172 26.40 -2.61 -9.00
N TYR A 173 25.26 -2.70 -8.33
CA TYR A 173 24.22 -3.68 -8.62
C TYR A 173 22.96 -3.09 -9.24
N GLY A 174 22.93 -1.77 -9.43
CA GLY A 174 21.77 -1.06 -9.96
C GLY A 174 20.66 -0.81 -8.94
N LEU A 175 19.64 -0.15 -9.39
CA LEU A 175 18.40 0.13 -8.65
C LEU A 175 17.45 -1.07 -8.72
N THR A 176 16.31 -0.98 -8.06
CA THR A 176 15.29 -2.05 -8.03
C THR A 176 14.92 -2.53 -9.44
N LEU A 177 14.67 -1.64 -10.40
CA LEU A 177 14.25 -2.02 -11.76
C LEU A 177 15.30 -2.87 -12.50
N HIS A 178 16.59 -2.69 -12.23
CA HIS A 178 17.64 -3.52 -12.82
C HIS A 178 17.66 -4.96 -12.28
N ASN A 179 16.98 -5.19 -11.18
CA ASN A 179 16.91 -6.46 -10.48
C ASN A 179 15.53 -7.12 -10.56
N VAL A 180 14.60 -6.56 -11.37
CA VAL A 180 13.25 -7.10 -11.61
C VAL A 180 13.21 -7.71 -12.99
N LEU A 181 12.87 -8.98 -13.08
CA LEU A 181 12.75 -9.71 -14.34
C LEU A 181 11.32 -9.70 -14.88
N LYS A 182 10.33 -9.67 -13.97
CA LYS A 182 8.91 -9.73 -14.32
C LYS A 182 8.07 -9.18 -13.17
N VAL A 183 6.97 -8.53 -13.50
CA VAL A 183 5.86 -8.11 -12.63
C VAL A 183 4.54 -8.66 -13.18
#